data_1868a421fdb4230ac6a5ae2d6ccbcafc
#
_entry.id   1868a421fdb4230ac6a5ae2d6ccbcafc
#
_cell.length_a   1.000
_cell.length_b   1.000
_cell.length_c   1.000
_cell.angle_alpha   90.00
_cell.angle_beta   90.00
_cell.angle_gamma   90.00
#
_symmetry.space_group_name_H-M   'P 1'
#
loop_
_entity.id
_entity.type
_entity.pdbx_description
1 polymer ?
#
loop_
_entity_poly.entity_id
_entity_poly.type
_entity_poly.pdbx_seq_one_letter_code
_entity_poly.pdbx_strand_id
1 'polypeptide(L)'
;MERKSELTKALLGEKFKDLVAKKGFEKLTIKMITDAAGVIRPTFYNYFQDKYEVMEWLLWEDVFKEVSELMEQERGMESLHLLFRKFGEDKTYYEKVFEVTGQNSFEEMLYRQVFHMEEILVKHHPLKHLKNMPHVDEKVFLEFHAISLVNGLKYWLIRESKNISAGDAMEFYQYMMSHSIMDLLDIENQEKKK
;
A
#
# COMPACT_ATOMS: atom_id res chain seq x y z
N MET A 1 -6.91 31.73 2.83
CA MET A 1 -6.85 31.17 1.46
C MET A 1 -6.46 29.72 1.46
N GLU A 2 -5.48 29.31 2.23
CA GLU A 2 -4.93 27.97 2.36
C GLU A 2 -6.00 26.89 2.64
N ARG A 3 -6.82 27.06 3.69
CA ARG A 3 -7.89 26.11 4.05
C ARG A 3 -8.91 25.84 2.92
N LYS A 4 -9.22 26.84 2.09
CA LYS A 4 -10.14 26.65 0.94
C LYS A 4 -9.47 25.86 -0.18
N SER A 5 -8.17 26.02 -0.34
CA SER A 5 -7.35 25.28 -1.29
C SER A 5 -7.30 23.80 -0.91
N GLU A 6 -7.01 23.48 0.36
CA GLU A 6 -6.98 22.11 0.88
C GLU A 6 -8.32 21.39 0.74
N LEU A 7 -9.43 22.09 1.05
CA LEU A 7 -10.78 21.53 0.86
C LEU A 7 -11.09 21.21 -0.60
N THR A 8 -10.65 22.05 -1.54
CA THR A 8 -10.85 21.76 -2.97
C THR A 8 -10.02 20.57 -3.43
N LYS A 9 -8.75 20.48 -2.98
CA LYS A 9 -7.89 19.33 -3.27
C LYS A 9 -8.48 18.02 -2.73
N ALA A 10 -8.94 18.03 -1.47
CA ALA A 10 -9.58 16.88 -0.84
C ALA A 10 -10.87 16.47 -1.58
N LEU A 11 -11.70 17.44 -2.00
CA LEU A 11 -12.92 17.16 -2.77
C LEU A 11 -12.61 16.51 -4.13
N LEU A 12 -11.58 16.97 -4.83
CA LEU A 12 -11.13 16.34 -6.08
C LEU A 12 -10.69 14.89 -5.84
N GLY A 13 -9.94 14.62 -4.77
CA GLY A 13 -9.53 13.28 -4.38
C GLY A 13 -10.72 12.37 -4.03
N GLU A 14 -11.69 12.86 -3.25
CA GLU A 14 -12.92 12.12 -2.92
C GLU A 14 -13.69 11.73 -4.19
N LYS A 15 -13.93 12.69 -5.09
CA LYS A 15 -14.62 12.41 -6.35
C LYS A 15 -13.86 11.50 -7.29
N PHE A 16 -12.53 11.60 -7.28
CA PHE A 16 -11.68 10.64 -7.98
C PHE A 16 -11.88 9.20 -7.44
N LYS A 17 -11.80 8.97 -6.11
CA LYS A 17 -12.02 7.66 -5.49
C LYS A 17 -13.39 7.08 -5.86
N ASP A 18 -14.44 7.87 -5.73
CA ASP A 18 -15.82 7.49 -6.09
C ASP A 18 -15.93 7.03 -7.55
N LEU A 19 -15.30 7.76 -8.45
CA LEU A 19 -15.35 7.49 -9.88
C LEU A 19 -14.51 6.27 -10.26
N VAL A 20 -13.34 6.11 -9.65
CA VAL A 20 -12.50 4.91 -9.85
C VAL A 20 -13.23 3.67 -9.38
N ALA A 21 -13.82 3.68 -8.18
CA ALA A 21 -14.58 2.56 -7.65
C ALA A 21 -15.76 2.16 -8.57
N LYS A 22 -16.42 3.16 -9.20
CA LYS A 22 -17.60 2.93 -10.07
C LYS A 22 -17.24 2.54 -11.50
N LYS A 23 -16.18 3.10 -12.09
CA LYS A 23 -15.90 3.02 -13.54
C LYS A 23 -14.54 2.41 -13.87
N GLY A 24 -13.66 2.27 -12.90
CA GLY A 24 -12.25 1.92 -13.08
C GLY A 24 -11.40 3.11 -13.52
N PHE A 25 -10.11 3.02 -13.22
CA PHE A 25 -9.14 4.10 -13.47
C PHE A 25 -8.97 4.44 -14.96
N GLU A 26 -8.91 3.43 -15.83
CA GLU A 26 -8.63 3.64 -17.26
C GLU A 26 -9.68 4.52 -17.94
N LYS A 27 -10.94 4.34 -17.59
CA LYS A 27 -12.07 5.09 -18.17
C LYS A 27 -12.24 6.49 -17.61
N LEU A 28 -11.48 6.83 -16.55
CA LEU A 28 -11.60 8.09 -15.86
C LEU A 28 -10.90 9.21 -16.61
N THR A 29 -11.59 10.34 -16.82
CA THR A 29 -11.06 11.57 -17.40
C THR A 29 -11.06 12.71 -16.41
N ILE A 30 -10.16 13.68 -16.59
CA ILE A 30 -10.13 14.89 -15.74
C ILE A 30 -11.46 15.65 -15.80
N LYS A 31 -12.11 15.66 -16.97
CA LYS A 31 -13.44 16.27 -17.11
C LYS A 31 -14.47 15.61 -16.16
N MET A 32 -14.47 14.29 -16.06
CA MET A 32 -15.40 13.59 -15.15
C MET A 32 -15.14 13.93 -13.69
N ILE A 33 -13.86 14.04 -13.29
CA ILE A 33 -13.48 14.41 -11.91
C ILE A 33 -13.95 15.84 -11.62
N THR A 34 -13.68 16.78 -12.50
CA THR A 34 -14.03 18.20 -12.32
C THR A 34 -15.54 18.43 -12.34
N ASP A 35 -16.28 17.76 -13.24
CA ASP A 35 -17.75 17.81 -13.28
C ASP A 35 -18.34 17.27 -11.96
N ALA A 36 -17.83 16.15 -11.45
CA ALA A 36 -18.29 15.56 -10.18
C ALA A 36 -17.95 16.44 -8.96
N ALA A 37 -16.83 17.15 -8.98
CA ALA A 37 -16.42 18.08 -7.92
C ALA A 37 -17.07 19.47 -8.04
N GLY A 38 -17.80 19.76 -9.12
CA GLY A 38 -18.41 21.07 -9.36
C GLY A 38 -17.39 22.18 -9.60
N VAL A 39 -16.22 21.86 -10.17
CA VAL A 39 -15.15 22.82 -10.46
C VAL A 39 -14.82 22.83 -11.95
N ILE A 40 -14.15 23.89 -12.40
CA ILE A 40 -13.68 23.98 -13.78
C ILE A 40 -12.33 23.27 -13.95
N ARG A 41 -12.05 22.80 -15.17
CA ARG A 41 -10.82 22.07 -15.50
C ARG A 41 -9.51 22.79 -15.09
N PRO A 42 -9.36 24.12 -15.26
CA PRO A 42 -8.18 24.84 -14.76
C PRO A 42 -7.97 24.69 -13.25
N THR A 43 -9.04 24.59 -12.46
CA THR A 43 -8.94 24.37 -11.01
C THR A 43 -8.27 23.03 -10.67
N PHE A 44 -8.52 21.99 -11.45
CA PHE A 44 -7.83 20.69 -11.28
C PHE A 44 -6.30 20.87 -11.43
N TYR A 45 -5.88 21.54 -12.48
CA TYR A 45 -4.45 21.74 -12.78
C TYR A 45 -3.71 22.66 -11.81
N ASN A 46 -4.43 23.36 -10.93
CA ASN A 46 -3.80 24.06 -9.80
C ASN A 46 -3.31 23.11 -8.70
N TYR A 47 -3.78 21.86 -8.70
CA TYR A 47 -3.48 20.88 -7.65
C TYR A 47 -2.77 19.62 -8.15
N PHE A 48 -3.09 19.20 -9.38
CA PHE A 48 -2.60 17.94 -9.94
C PHE A 48 -2.29 18.10 -11.43
N GLN A 49 -1.20 17.51 -11.88
CA GLN A 49 -0.81 17.49 -13.28
C GLN A 49 -1.69 16.54 -14.11
N ASP A 50 -2.02 15.39 -13.52
CA ASP A 50 -2.84 14.34 -14.13
C ASP A 50 -3.55 13.48 -13.09
N LYS A 51 -4.24 12.44 -13.56
CA LYS A 51 -4.97 11.50 -12.68
C LYS A 51 -4.07 10.55 -11.89
N TYR A 52 -2.83 10.32 -12.32
CA TYR A 52 -1.85 9.51 -11.59
C TYR A 52 -1.35 10.26 -10.35
N GLU A 53 -1.13 11.56 -10.46
CA GLU A 53 -0.75 12.38 -9.31
C GLU A 53 -1.86 12.45 -8.25
N VAL A 54 -3.14 12.41 -8.65
CA VAL A 54 -4.25 12.26 -7.69
C VAL A 54 -4.16 10.94 -6.95
N MET A 55 -3.88 9.84 -7.66
CA MET A 55 -3.76 8.50 -7.08
C MET A 55 -2.57 8.42 -6.11
N GLU A 56 -1.41 8.99 -6.47
CA GLU A 56 -0.23 9.03 -5.62
C GLU A 56 -0.44 9.90 -4.37
N TRP A 57 -1.07 11.07 -4.53
CA TRP A 57 -1.43 11.94 -3.42
C TRP A 57 -2.41 11.28 -2.45
N LEU A 58 -3.43 10.57 -2.94
CA LEU A 58 -4.37 9.82 -2.10
C LEU A 58 -3.68 8.69 -1.34
N LEU A 59 -2.77 7.96 -1.98
CA LEU A 59 -2.00 6.91 -1.32
C LEU A 59 -1.21 7.49 -0.12
N TRP A 60 -0.60 8.66 -0.32
CA TRP A 60 0.09 9.36 0.76
C TRP A 60 -0.88 9.85 1.85
N GLU A 61 -1.87 10.67 1.50
CA GLU A 61 -2.78 11.31 2.48
C GLU A 61 -3.63 10.30 3.26
N ASP A 62 -4.17 9.29 2.58
CA ASP A 62 -5.09 8.35 3.21
C ASP A 62 -4.37 7.24 3.98
N VAL A 63 -3.12 6.90 3.60
CA VAL A 63 -2.43 5.74 4.16
C VAL A 63 -1.10 6.14 4.79
N PHE A 64 -0.13 6.58 3.96
CA PHE A 64 1.26 6.63 4.41
C PHE A 64 1.58 7.79 5.33
N LYS A 65 0.81 8.84 5.37
CA LYS A 65 0.98 9.96 6.29
C LYS A 65 0.94 9.50 7.75
N GLU A 66 -0.13 8.83 8.17
CA GLU A 66 -0.28 8.30 9.52
C GLU A 66 0.67 7.11 9.78
N VAL A 67 0.88 6.26 8.78
CA VAL A 67 1.80 5.12 8.86
C VAL A 67 3.23 5.61 9.12
N SER A 68 3.69 6.63 8.39
CA SER A 68 5.02 7.22 8.56
C SER A 68 5.19 7.86 9.95
N GLU A 69 4.16 8.55 10.45
CA GLU A 69 4.17 9.12 11.81
C GLU A 69 4.37 8.03 12.89
N LEU A 70 3.73 6.86 12.74
CA LEU A 70 3.92 5.74 13.64
C LEU A 70 5.33 5.13 13.52
N MET A 71 5.88 5.05 12.30
CA MET A 71 7.23 4.56 12.07
C MET A 71 8.29 5.45 12.73
N GLU A 72 8.16 6.79 12.59
CA GLU A 72 9.04 7.75 13.24
C GLU A 72 8.96 7.68 14.78
N GLN A 73 7.83 7.22 15.33
CA GLN A 73 7.64 6.96 16.77
C GLN A 73 8.13 5.57 17.20
N GLU A 74 8.83 4.83 16.33
CA GLU A 74 9.30 3.45 16.58
C GLU A 74 8.16 2.44 16.87
N ARG A 75 6.94 2.71 16.38
CA ARG A 75 5.74 1.88 16.55
C ARG A 75 5.47 1.01 15.31
N GLY A 76 6.50 0.28 14.86
CA GLY A 76 6.46 -0.47 13.60
C GLY A 76 5.31 -1.49 13.50
N MET A 77 4.98 -2.20 14.58
CA MET A 77 3.85 -3.14 14.56
C MET A 77 2.51 -2.43 14.41
N GLU A 78 2.33 -1.29 15.05
CA GLU A 78 1.10 -0.50 14.94
C GLU A 78 0.97 0.12 13.55
N SER A 79 2.09 0.52 12.93
CA SER A 79 2.11 1.02 11.56
C SER A 79 1.69 -0.07 10.55
N LEU A 80 2.11 -1.32 10.75
CA LEU A 80 1.69 -2.44 9.92
C LEU A 80 0.19 -2.75 10.07
N HIS A 81 -0.33 -2.75 11.31
CA HIS A 81 -1.77 -2.87 11.56
C HIS A 81 -2.57 -1.76 10.90
N LEU A 82 -2.09 -0.52 11.01
CA LEU A 82 -2.72 0.65 10.39
C LEU A 82 -2.74 0.51 8.87
N LEU A 83 -1.62 0.08 8.26
CA LEU A 83 -1.50 -0.12 6.82
C LEU A 83 -2.60 -1.07 6.30
N PHE A 84 -2.72 -2.26 6.84
CA PHE A 84 -3.74 -3.22 6.43
C PHE A 84 -5.16 -2.71 6.66
N ARG A 85 -5.41 -2.03 7.79
CA ARG A 85 -6.71 -1.43 8.08
C ARG A 85 -7.12 -0.39 7.05
N LYS A 86 -6.22 0.54 6.71
CA LYS A 86 -6.47 1.60 5.71
C LYS A 86 -6.82 1.01 4.34
N PHE A 87 -6.10 -0.02 3.91
CA PHE A 87 -6.43 -0.71 2.67
C PHE A 87 -7.79 -1.44 2.74
N GLY A 88 -8.14 -1.97 3.90
CA GLY A 88 -9.42 -2.64 4.13
C GLY A 88 -10.63 -1.70 4.15
N GLU A 89 -10.46 -0.45 4.59
CA GLU A 89 -11.51 0.57 4.65
C GLU A 89 -12.03 0.95 3.25
N ASP A 90 -11.13 1.03 2.26
CA ASP A 90 -11.44 1.45 0.88
C ASP A 90 -11.13 0.35 -0.17
N LYS A 91 -11.31 -0.91 0.20
CA LYS A 91 -10.89 -2.06 -0.63
C LYS A 91 -11.38 -2.00 -2.08
N THR A 92 -12.60 -1.55 -2.33
CA THR A 92 -13.15 -1.45 -3.71
C THR A 92 -12.34 -0.46 -4.56
N TYR A 93 -11.88 0.65 -3.98
CA TYR A 93 -11.00 1.59 -4.64
C TYR A 93 -9.63 0.94 -4.91
N TYR A 94 -9.02 0.32 -3.89
CA TYR A 94 -7.70 -0.30 -4.02
C TYR A 94 -7.70 -1.48 -4.98
N GLU A 95 -8.73 -2.32 -4.99
CA GLU A 95 -8.91 -3.35 -6.01
C GLU A 95 -8.80 -2.77 -7.42
N LYS A 96 -9.44 -1.62 -7.68
CA LYS A 96 -9.47 -0.98 -9.00
C LYS A 96 -8.16 -0.29 -9.38
N VAL A 97 -7.44 0.32 -8.45
CA VAL A 97 -6.16 0.94 -8.77
C VAL A 97 -5.04 -0.09 -8.94
N PHE A 98 -5.12 -1.26 -8.33
CA PHE A 98 -4.21 -2.37 -8.63
C PHE A 98 -4.36 -2.96 -10.05
N GLU A 99 -5.46 -2.66 -10.76
CA GLU A 99 -5.63 -2.99 -12.18
C GLU A 99 -4.79 -2.07 -13.09
N VAL A 100 -4.28 -0.94 -12.58
CA VAL A 100 -3.46 0.01 -13.34
C VAL A 100 -2.07 -0.57 -13.57
N THR A 101 -1.68 -0.69 -14.82
CA THR A 101 -0.39 -1.27 -15.25
C THR A 101 0.50 -0.23 -15.94
N GLY A 102 1.79 -0.55 -16.11
CA GLY A 102 2.75 0.31 -16.80
C GLY A 102 3.52 1.23 -15.86
N GLN A 103 4.17 2.25 -16.42
CA GLN A 103 5.16 3.14 -15.80
C GLN A 103 4.50 3.95 -14.71
N ASN A 104 3.54 4.16 -14.26
CA ASN A 104 2.91 4.85 -13.12
C ASN A 104 1.84 3.95 -12.48
N SER A 105 2.13 2.63 -12.41
CA SER A 105 1.21 1.69 -11.79
C SER A 105 1.07 2.00 -10.30
N PHE A 106 -0.11 1.71 -9.75
CA PHE A 106 -0.34 1.82 -8.32
C PHE A 106 0.62 0.93 -7.52
N GLU A 107 0.93 -0.25 -8.04
CA GLU A 107 1.88 -1.20 -7.44
C GLU A 107 3.28 -0.59 -7.29
N GLU A 108 3.76 0.14 -8.31
CA GLU A 108 5.05 0.83 -8.25
C GLU A 108 5.03 1.99 -7.25
N MET A 109 3.95 2.77 -7.21
CA MET A 109 3.77 3.84 -6.22
C MET A 109 3.76 3.28 -4.80
N LEU A 110 3.01 2.20 -4.57
CA LEU A 110 2.94 1.52 -3.28
C LEU A 110 4.30 0.95 -2.88
N TYR A 111 5.02 0.31 -3.81
CA TYR A 111 6.37 -0.20 -3.55
C TYR A 111 7.31 0.90 -3.05
N ARG A 112 7.33 2.06 -3.71
CA ARG A 112 8.18 3.19 -3.28
C ARG A 112 7.85 3.65 -1.85
N GLN A 113 6.57 3.73 -1.50
CA GLN A 113 6.16 4.13 -0.16
C GLN A 113 6.51 3.08 0.91
N VAL A 114 6.28 1.80 0.61
CA VAL A 114 6.66 0.69 1.51
C VAL A 114 8.17 0.64 1.70
N PHE A 115 8.94 0.72 0.61
CA PHE A 115 10.40 0.72 0.69
C PHE A 115 10.91 1.87 1.57
N HIS A 116 10.39 3.08 1.39
CA HIS A 116 10.74 4.23 2.22
C HIS A 116 10.37 4.03 3.70
N MET A 117 9.21 3.46 3.98
CA MET A 117 8.79 3.10 5.34
C MET A 117 9.80 2.14 6.00
N GLU A 118 10.27 1.15 5.24
CA GLU A 118 11.25 0.18 5.74
C GLU A 118 12.65 0.78 5.93
N GLU A 119 13.06 1.75 5.10
CA GLU A 119 14.29 2.52 5.34
C GLU A 119 14.25 3.27 6.68
N ILE A 120 13.10 3.85 7.03
CA ILE A 120 12.90 4.49 8.35
C ILE A 120 13.06 3.46 9.46
N LEU A 121 12.43 2.29 9.33
CA LEU A 121 12.50 1.23 10.33
C LEU A 121 13.95 0.76 10.57
N VAL A 122 14.70 0.48 9.51
CA VAL A 122 16.07 -0.02 9.63
C VAL A 122 17.03 1.05 10.16
N LYS A 123 16.77 2.32 9.88
CA LYS A 123 17.53 3.43 10.46
C LYS A 123 17.46 3.45 11.98
N HIS A 124 16.30 3.13 12.56
CA HIS A 124 16.11 3.04 14.01
C HIS A 124 16.51 1.66 14.58
N HIS A 125 16.31 0.60 13.80
CA HIS A 125 16.55 -0.79 14.20
C HIS A 125 17.43 -1.53 13.20
N PRO A 126 18.77 -1.38 13.25
CA PRO A 126 19.69 -2.02 12.30
C PRO A 126 19.49 -3.53 12.21
N LEU A 127 19.56 -4.07 11.01
CA LEU A 127 19.36 -5.48 10.72
C LEU A 127 20.38 -6.37 11.43
N LYS A 128 19.89 -7.40 12.11
CA LYS A 128 20.71 -8.43 12.74
C LYS A 128 21.03 -9.51 11.70
N HIS A 129 22.23 -10.09 11.78
CA HIS A 129 22.60 -11.33 11.08
C HIS A 129 22.85 -11.31 9.56
N LEU A 130 22.82 -10.18 8.87
CA LEU A 130 23.27 -10.12 7.47
C LEU A 130 24.75 -10.49 7.30
N LYS A 131 25.55 -10.47 8.37
CA LYS A 131 26.99 -10.84 8.37
C LYS A 131 27.27 -12.24 7.84
N ASN A 132 26.30 -13.15 7.89
CA ASN A 132 26.44 -14.52 7.39
C ASN A 132 26.03 -14.66 5.91
N MET A 133 25.61 -13.58 5.27
CA MET A 133 25.17 -13.52 3.88
C MET A 133 25.96 -12.44 3.12
N PRO A 134 27.23 -12.71 2.76
CA PRO A 134 28.15 -11.67 2.26
C PRO A 134 27.72 -11.02 0.93
N HIS A 135 26.73 -11.58 0.25
CA HIS A 135 26.18 -11.06 -1.01
C HIS A 135 24.79 -10.43 -0.85
N VAL A 136 24.27 -10.35 0.39
CA VAL A 136 22.98 -9.72 0.70
C VAL A 136 23.28 -8.49 1.55
N ASP A 137 23.21 -7.33 0.92
CA ASP A 137 23.27 -6.06 1.65
C ASP A 137 21.88 -5.64 2.16
N GLU A 138 21.87 -4.58 2.94
CA GLU A 138 20.63 -4.04 3.53
C GLU A 138 19.61 -3.65 2.45
N LYS A 139 20.07 -3.07 1.35
CA LYS A 139 19.21 -2.66 0.26
C LYS A 139 18.48 -3.84 -0.38
N VAL A 140 19.20 -4.91 -0.69
CA VAL A 140 18.61 -6.14 -1.24
C VAL A 140 17.58 -6.74 -0.30
N PHE A 141 17.85 -6.71 1.02
CA PHE A 141 16.89 -7.16 2.03
C PHE A 141 15.61 -6.31 2.00
N LEU A 142 15.75 -4.98 2.04
CA LEU A 142 14.61 -4.06 2.02
C LEU A 142 13.79 -4.19 0.72
N GLU A 143 14.45 -4.28 -0.43
CA GLU A 143 13.77 -4.49 -1.73
C GLU A 143 12.94 -5.77 -1.71
N PHE A 144 13.51 -6.88 -1.24
CA PHE A 144 12.80 -8.16 -1.17
C PHE A 144 11.61 -8.10 -0.21
N HIS A 145 11.79 -7.48 0.96
CA HIS A 145 10.74 -7.35 1.96
C HIS A 145 9.61 -6.43 1.47
N ALA A 146 9.94 -5.29 0.86
CA ALA A 146 8.96 -4.38 0.28
C ALA A 146 8.13 -5.05 -0.84
N ILE A 147 8.78 -5.81 -1.74
CA ILE A 147 8.10 -6.61 -2.77
C ILE A 147 7.14 -7.62 -2.11
N SER A 148 7.58 -8.27 -1.04
CA SER A 148 6.77 -9.28 -0.33
C SER A 148 5.52 -8.66 0.29
N LEU A 149 5.65 -7.48 0.93
CA LEU A 149 4.52 -6.78 1.53
C LEU A 149 3.52 -6.28 0.48
N VAL A 150 4.02 -5.67 -0.60
CA VAL A 150 3.18 -5.20 -1.71
C VAL A 150 2.41 -6.35 -2.35
N ASN A 151 3.07 -7.48 -2.62
CA ASN A 151 2.42 -8.67 -3.17
C ASN A 151 1.42 -9.30 -2.18
N GLY A 152 1.72 -9.32 -0.89
CA GLY A 152 0.82 -9.78 0.16
C GLY A 152 -0.46 -8.94 0.21
N LEU A 153 -0.35 -7.62 0.23
CA LEU A 153 -1.47 -6.69 0.18
C LEU A 153 -2.30 -6.87 -1.09
N LYS A 154 -1.64 -6.93 -2.25
CA LYS A 154 -2.30 -7.14 -3.55
C LYS A 154 -3.07 -8.46 -3.59
N TYR A 155 -2.44 -9.57 -3.15
CA TYR A 155 -3.08 -10.88 -3.10
C TYR A 155 -4.32 -10.86 -2.23
N TRP A 156 -4.19 -10.33 -1.01
CA TRP A 156 -5.32 -10.22 -0.09
C TRP A 156 -6.45 -9.39 -0.68
N LEU A 157 -6.19 -8.17 -1.14
CA LEU A 157 -7.21 -7.26 -1.67
C LEU A 157 -7.94 -7.85 -2.88
N ILE A 158 -7.22 -8.41 -3.84
CA ILE A 158 -7.81 -8.89 -5.10
C ILE A 158 -8.49 -10.25 -4.94
N ARG A 159 -7.95 -11.13 -4.10
CA ARG A 159 -8.40 -12.53 -4.03
C ARG A 159 -9.22 -12.84 -2.79
N GLU A 160 -8.81 -12.36 -1.63
CA GLU A 160 -9.30 -12.86 -0.35
C GLU A 160 -10.00 -11.79 0.52
N SER A 161 -10.08 -10.53 0.08
CA SER A 161 -10.63 -9.44 0.90
C SER A 161 -12.10 -9.63 1.33
N LYS A 162 -12.82 -10.54 0.68
CA LYS A 162 -14.19 -10.93 1.06
C LYS A 162 -14.24 -11.98 2.17
N ASN A 163 -13.19 -12.80 2.29
CA ASN A 163 -13.13 -13.96 3.16
C ASN A 163 -12.26 -13.72 4.39
N ILE A 164 -11.25 -12.85 4.26
CA ILE A 164 -10.22 -12.58 5.27
C ILE A 164 -10.29 -11.12 5.65
N SER A 165 -10.43 -10.82 6.94
CA SER A 165 -10.42 -9.44 7.45
C SER A 165 -9.03 -8.80 7.29
N ALA A 166 -8.96 -7.46 7.41
CA ALA A 166 -7.68 -6.75 7.39
C ALA A 166 -6.74 -7.20 8.54
N GLY A 167 -7.31 -7.48 9.72
CA GLY A 167 -6.56 -7.97 10.87
C GLY A 167 -5.98 -9.36 10.61
N ASP A 168 -6.83 -10.32 10.16
CA ASP A 168 -6.39 -11.67 9.86
C ASP A 168 -5.37 -11.71 8.73
N ALA A 169 -5.53 -10.85 7.71
CA ALA A 169 -4.58 -10.73 6.59
C ALA A 169 -3.21 -10.23 7.07
N MET A 170 -3.18 -9.25 7.98
CA MET A 170 -1.95 -8.76 8.58
C MET A 170 -1.29 -9.84 9.45
N GLU A 171 -2.05 -10.53 10.31
CA GLU A 171 -1.53 -11.63 11.13
C GLU A 171 -0.99 -12.77 10.27
N PHE A 172 -1.69 -13.12 9.19
CA PHE A 172 -1.22 -14.12 8.23
C PHE A 172 0.07 -13.67 7.52
N TYR A 173 0.15 -12.42 7.07
CA TYR A 173 1.38 -11.89 6.48
C TYR A 173 2.55 -12.00 7.46
N GLN A 174 2.37 -11.55 8.71
CA GLN A 174 3.40 -11.61 9.74
C GLN A 174 3.83 -13.06 10.03
N TYR A 175 2.87 -13.98 10.09
CA TYR A 175 3.14 -15.38 10.27
C TYR A 175 4.00 -15.96 9.13
N MET A 176 3.64 -15.66 7.88
CA MET A 176 4.40 -16.10 6.70
C MET A 176 5.80 -15.50 6.63
N MET A 177 6.00 -14.27 7.13
CA MET A 177 7.32 -13.64 7.17
C MET A 177 8.23 -14.18 8.28
N SER A 178 7.66 -14.79 9.31
CA SER A 178 8.41 -15.33 10.46
C SER A 178 8.67 -16.84 10.40
N HIS A 179 8.07 -17.55 9.44
CA HIS A 179 8.18 -19.02 9.30
C HIS A 179 8.59 -19.40 7.88
N SER A 180 9.45 -20.41 7.77
CA SER A 180 9.72 -21.05 6.49
C SER A 180 8.60 -22.02 6.13
N ILE A 181 8.45 -22.36 4.84
CA ILE A 181 7.50 -23.42 4.45
C ILE A 181 7.80 -24.75 5.14
N MET A 182 9.07 -24.99 5.47
CA MET A 182 9.47 -26.22 6.16
C MET A 182 8.94 -26.29 7.59
N ASP A 183 8.81 -25.13 8.26
CA ASP A 183 8.23 -25.04 9.61
C ASP A 183 6.71 -25.28 9.60
N LEU A 184 6.08 -25.09 8.44
CA LEU A 184 4.62 -25.23 8.25
C LEU A 184 4.19 -26.64 7.79
N LEU A 185 5.14 -27.48 7.39
CA LEU A 185 4.86 -28.83 6.93
C LEU A 185 4.91 -29.82 8.10
N ASP A 186 3.89 -30.68 8.21
CA ASP A 186 3.89 -31.81 9.15
C ASP A 186 4.75 -32.96 8.59
N ILE A 187 6.08 -32.79 8.63
CA ILE A 187 7.04 -33.76 8.08
C ILE A 187 7.29 -34.92 9.04
N GLU A 188 7.13 -34.72 10.37
CA GLU A 188 7.44 -35.71 11.39
C GLU A 188 6.54 -36.97 11.35
N ASN A 189 5.34 -36.87 10.77
CA ASN A 189 4.42 -37.99 10.71
C ASN A 189 4.65 -38.99 9.56
N GLN A 190 5.54 -38.66 8.60
CA GLN A 190 5.80 -39.56 7.47
C GLN A 190 6.88 -40.63 7.80
N GLU A 191 7.80 -40.34 8.71
CA GLU A 191 8.83 -41.33 9.11
C GLU A 191 8.33 -42.41 10.05
N LYS A 192 7.21 -42.20 10.76
CA LYS A 192 6.60 -43.20 11.67
C LYS A 192 5.64 -44.17 10.97
N LYS A 193 5.42 -44.01 9.65
CA LYS A 193 4.55 -44.88 8.84
C LYS A 193 5.32 -45.83 7.90
N LYS A 194 6.63 -45.86 7.99
CA LYS A 194 7.49 -46.88 7.35
C LYS A 194 8.04 -47.82 8.43
#